data_848e81861d7396c75a35e4a13f031fc8
#
_entry.id   848e81861d7396c75a35e4a13f031fc8
#
_cell.length_a   1.000
_cell.length_b   1.000
_cell.length_c   1.000
_cell.angle_alpha   90.00
_cell.angle_beta   90.00
_cell.angle_gamma   90.00
#
_symmetry.space_group_name_H-M   'P 1'
#
loop_
_entity.id
_entity.type
_entity.pdbx_description
1 polymer ?
#
loop_
_entity_poly.entity_id
_entity_poly.type
_entity_poly.pdbx_seq_one_letter_code
_entity_poly.pdbx_strand_id
1 'polypeptide(L)'
;MCIRDSPSPLGKVLKESVRPNGMRLTKVSVPFGVIGIIYEARPNVSFDVFSLCLKSGNACILKGGSDADCSNRAIISVIHEVLKKFNINPHIVELLPADREATAALLNAVGYVDLIIPRGSSSLIHFVRENAKIPVIETGAGICHTYFDEFGDVNKGAAIIHNAKTRRVSVCNALDCSIIHEKRLTDLPMLCEKLKDSHVIIYADAQAYQALEGRYPAELLEHAKACLLYTSDAADEMAVKTVKSFEDALGHIQENSSKHSECIVTENKERAALFTKIVDAACVYTNVSTAFTDGAQFGLGAEIGISTQKLHARGPMGLEEITSYKWVIEGDGQTRRN
;
A
#
# COMPACT_ATOMS: atom_id res chain seq x y z
N MET A 1 -1.56 1.00 -18.23
CA MET A 1 -0.46 0.10 -18.68
C MET A 1 -0.76 -1.28 -18.12
N CYS A 2 -0.50 -2.34 -18.86
CA CYS A 2 -0.76 -3.74 -18.44
C CYS A 2 0.58 -4.39 -18.08
N ILE A 3 0.60 -5.39 -17.18
CA ILE A 3 1.82 -6.18 -16.86
C ILE A 3 2.48 -6.69 -18.15
N ARG A 4 1.67 -7.10 -19.14
CA ARG A 4 2.16 -7.58 -20.42
C ARG A 4 3.09 -6.58 -21.12
N ASP A 5 2.73 -5.31 -21.11
CA ASP A 5 3.40 -4.25 -21.86
C ASP A 5 4.51 -3.56 -21.05
N SER A 6 4.60 -3.84 -19.74
CA SER A 6 5.67 -3.32 -18.88
C SER A 6 7.01 -3.99 -19.21
N PRO A 7 8.14 -3.28 -19.24
CA PRO A 7 9.45 -3.90 -19.44
C PRO A 7 9.82 -4.82 -18.27
N SER A 8 10.56 -5.90 -18.56
CA SER A 8 11.12 -6.73 -17.48
C SER A 8 12.13 -5.92 -16.66
N PRO A 9 12.10 -5.99 -15.33
CA PRO A 9 13.08 -5.32 -14.49
C PRO A 9 14.44 -6.03 -14.44
N LEU A 10 14.54 -7.25 -14.97
CA LEU A 10 15.72 -8.09 -14.87
C LEU A 10 16.89 -7.56 -15.68
N GLY A 11 18.10 -7.59 -15.08
CA GLY A 11 19.32 -7.16 -15.75
C GLY A 11 19.44 -5.63 -15.93
N LYS A 12 18.47 -4.85 -15.41
CA LYS A 12 18.54 -3.39 -15.44
C LYS A 12 19.78 -2.90 -14.69
N VAL A 13 20.61 -2.09 -15.34
CA VAL A 13 21.75 -1.45 -14.71
C VAL A 13 21.24 -0.32 -13.81
N LEU A 14 21.39 -0.50 -12.50
CA LEU A 14 20.96 0.48 -11.49
C LEU A 14 22.05 1.52 -11.19
N LYS A 15 23.32 1.10 -11.30
CA LYS A 15 24.49 1.96 -11.09
C LYS A 15 25.71 1.35 -11.77
N GLU A 16 26.52 2.19 -12.35
CA GLU A 16 27.84 1.81 -12.92
C GLU A 16 28.92 2.80 -12.46
N SER A 17 30.11 2.29 -12.17
CA SER A 17 31.26 3.13 -11.84
C SER A 17 32.56 2.39 -12.14
N VAL A 18 33.57 3.14 -12.60
CA VAL A 18 34.96 2.65 -12.71
C VAL A 18 35.77 3.22 -11.55
N ARG A 19 36.52 2.36 -10.88
CA ARG A 19 37.34 2.76 -9.75
C ARG A 19 38.72 3.24 -10.24
N PRO A 20 39.48 4.04 -9.43
CA PRO A 20 40.81 4.53 -9.83
C PRO A 20 41.80 3.43 -10.20
N ASN A 21 41.63 2.21 -9.68
CA ASN A 21 42.45 1.03 -10.00
C ASN A 21 41.99 0.27 -11.24
N GLY A 22 41.00 0.79 -12.00
CA GLY A 22 40.52 0.20 -13.23
C GLY A 22 39.36 -0.80 -13.03
N MET A 23 38.99 -1.20 -11.80
CA MET A 23 37.82 -2.09 -11.59
C MET A 23 36.53 -1.43 -12.04
N ARG A 24 35.73 -2.13 -12.82
CA ARG A 24 34.36 -1.76 -13.18
C ARG A 24 33.38 -2.40 -12.18
N LEU A 25 32.50 -1.61 -11.60
CA LEU A 25 31.45 -2.05 -10.70
C LEU A 25 30.10 -1.74 -11.34
N THR A 26 29.31 -2.77 -11.56
CA THR A 26 27.95 -2.65 -12.13
C THR A 26 26.94 -3.23 -11.14
N LYS A 27 26.00 -2.41 -10.68
CA LYS A 27 24.86 -2.85 -9.86
C LYS A 27 23.71 -3.23 -10.80
N VAL A 28 23.30 -4.49 -10.78
CA VAL A 28 22.25 -4.99 -11.68
C VAL A 28 21.07 -5.57 -10.89
N SER A 29 19.87 -5.35 -11.40
CA SER A 29 18.64 -5.92 -10.84
C SER A 29 18.59 -7.44 -11.08
N VAL A 30 18.18 -8.18 -10.04
CA VAL A 30 17.99 -9.63 -10.05
C VAL A 30 16.70 -10.00 -9.31
N PRO A 31 16.09 -11.18 -9.58
CA PRO A 31 14.95 -11.65 -8.81
C PRO A 31 15.33 -11.85 -7.33
N PHE A 32 14.33 -11.84 -6.44
CA PHE A 32 14.53 -12.32 -5.06
C PHE A 32 14.81 -13.82 -5.04
N GLY A 33 14.10 -14.59 -5.86
CA GLY A 33 14.15 -16.05 -5.87
C GLY A 33 12.75 -16.64 -5.74
N VAL A 34 12.42 -17.20 -4.58
CA VAL A 34 11.11 -17.80 -4.28
C VAL A 34 10.32 -16.90 -3.34
N ILE A 35 9.16 -16.43 -3.78
CA ILE A 35 8.28 -15.56 -3.01
C ILE A 35 7.06 -16.35 -2.52
N GLY A 36 6.86 -16.42 -1.20
CA GLY A 36 5.66 -16.96 -0.58
C GLY A 36 4.58 -15.89 -0.45
N ILE A 37 3.37 -16.16 -0.92
CA ILE A 37 2.23 -15.25 -0.80
C ILE A 37 1.15 -15.93 0.03
N ILE A 38 0.79 -15.33 1.16
CA ILE A 38 -0.31 -15.78 2.03
C ILE A 38 -1.45 -14.80 1.89
N TYR A 39 -2.61 -15.24 1.38
CA TYR A 39 -3.73 -14.35 1.07
C TYR A 39 -5.09 -14.95 1.44
N GLU A 40 -6.03 -14.06 1.75
CA GLU A 40 -7.43 -14.39 2.02
C GLU A 40 -8.28 -14.31 0.74
N ALA A 41 -9.57 -14.37 0.84
CA ALA A 41 -10.66 -14.50 -0.14
C ALA A 41 -10.60 -13.63 -1.42
N ARG A 42 -9.46 -13.61 -2.14
CA ARG A 42 -9.27 -12.86 -3.40
C ARG A 42 -8.63 -13.74 -4.47
N PRO A 43 -9.37 -14.55 -5.22
CA PRO A 43 -8.79 -15.51 -6.17
C PRO A 43 -8.00 -14.86 -7.30
N ASN A 44 -8.31 -13.61 -7.69
CA ASN A 44 -7.53 -12.85 -8.68
C ASN A 44 -6.06 -12.64 -8.26
N VAL A 45 -5.76 -12.63 -6.96
CA VAL A 45 -4.39 -12.50 -6.43
C VAL A 45 -3.50 -13.62 -6.97
N SER A 46 -4.02 -14.83 -7.12
CA SER A 46 -3.26 -15.98 -7.69
C SER A 46 -2.69 -15.65 -9.07
N PHE A 47 -3.50 -15.05 -9.94
CA PHE A 47 -3.10 -14.71 -11.30
C PHE A 47 -2.20 -13.48 -11.35
N ASP A 48 -2.55 -12.42 -10.61
CA ASP A 48 -1.78 -11.17 -10.59
C ASP A 48 -0.37 -11.40 -10.05
N VAL A 49 -0.25 -12.11 -8.93
CA VAL A 49 1.04 -12.45 -8.32
C VAL A 49 1.88 -13.33 -9.24
N PHE A 50 1.28 -14.39 -9.80
CA PHE A 50 1.99 -15.26 -10.76
C PHE A 50 2.56 -14.42 -11.92
N SER A 51 1.76 -13.54 -12.50
CA SER A 51 2.17 -12.72 -13.63
C SER A 51 3.33 -11.78 -13.30
N LEU A 52 3.29 -11.16 -12.11
CA LEU A 52 4.37 -10.30 -11.60
C LEU A 52 5.64 -11.11 -11.31
N CYS A 53 5.51 -12.26 -10.64
CA CYS A 53 6.64 -13.13 -10.31
C CYS A 53 7.31 -13.67 -11.58
N LEU A 54 6.53 -14.20 -12.53
CA LEU A 54 7.07 -14.69 -13.80
C LEU A 54 7.86 -13.61 -14.53
N LYS A 55 7.33 -12.40 -14.63
CA LYS A 55 7.96 -11.30 -15.38
C LYS A 55 9.20 -10.72 -14.68
N SER A 56 9.25 -10.82 -13.36
CA SER A 56 10.41 -10.43 -12.54
C SER A 56 11.40 -11.58 -12.28
N GLY A 57 11.16 -12.77 -12.87
CA GLY A 57 12.05 -13.93 -12.77
C GLY A 57 11.99 -14.65 -11.42
N ASN A 58 10.95 -14.41 -10.61
CA ASN A 58 10.73 -15.11 -9.36
C ASN A 58 9.85 -16.35 -9.56
N ALA A 59 10.10 -17.39 -8.76
CA ALA A 59 9.10 -18.42 -8.51
C ALA A 59 8.17 -17.97 -7.37
N CYS A 60 6.94 -18.51 -7.31
CA CYS A 60 6.03 -18.18 -6.23
C CYS A 60 5.33 -19.40 -5.63
N ILE A 61 5.17 -19.37 -4.31
CA ILE A 61 4.39 -20.31 -3.54
C ILE A 61 3.17 -19.57 -3.01
N LEU A 62 1.99 -20.03 -3.41
CA LEU A 62 0.71 -19.42 -3.11
C LEU A 62 0.02 -20.20 -1.99
N LYS A 63 -0.46 -19.49 -0.98
CA LYS A 63 -1.25 -20.05 0.12
C LYS A 63 -2.52 -19.22 0.27
N GLY A 64 -3.59 -19.65 -0.39
CA GLY A 64 -4.92 -19.02 -0.31
C GLY A 64 -5.73 -19.44 0.92
N GLY A 65 -6.82 -18.70 1.17
CA GLY A 65 -7.84 -19.09 2.14
C GLY A 65 -8.75 -20.22 1.62
N SER A 66 -9.45 -20.90 2.55
CA SER A 66 -10.37 -21.98 2.24
C SER A 66 -11.55 -21.55 1.35
N ASP A 67 -12.03 -20.32 1.54
CA ASP A 67 -13.22 -19.80 0.85
C ASP A 67 -13.05 -19.69 -0.67
N ALA A 68 -11.80 -19.52 -1.13
CA ALA A 68 -11.48 -19.41 -2.54
C ALA A 68 -10.69 -20.62 -3.10
N ASP A 69 -10.58 -21.74 -2.36
CA ASP A 69 -9.70 -22.87 -2.72
C ASP A 69 -10.03 -23.46 -4.10
N CYS A 70 -11.31 -23.70 -4.41
CA CYS A 70 -11.73 -24.19 -5.72
C CYS A 70 -11.31 -23.27 -6.87
N SER A 71 -11.49 -21.96 -6.69
CA SER A 71 -11.11 -20.96 -7.70
C SER A 71 -9.58 -20.89 -7.86
N ASN A 72 -8.84 -20.93 -6.77
CA ASN A 72 -7.38 -20.90 -6.77
C ASN A 72 -6.81 -22.13 -7.50
N ARG A 73 -7.33 -23.34 -7.22
CA ARG A 73 -6.93 -24.57 -7.90
C ARG A 73 -7.22 -24.52 -9.41
N ALA A 74 -8.39 -24.02 -9.82
CA ALA A 74 -8.74 -23.86 -11.23
C ALA A 74 -7.78 -22.90 -11.93
N ILE A 75 -7.46 -21.76 -11.32
CA ILE A 75 -6.50 -20.77 -11.86
C ILE A 75 -5.13 -21.41 -12.05
N ILE A 76 -4.60 -22.11 -11.04
CA ILE A 76 -3.27 -22.73 -11.10
C ILE A 76 -3.24 -23.87 -12.13
N SER A 77 -4.32 -24.64 -12.27
CA SER A 77 -4.42 -25.67 -13.34
C SER A 77 -4.26 -25.04 -14.71
N VAL A 78 -4.96 -23.94 -14.99
CA VAL A 78 -4.84 -23.22 -16.29
C VAL A 78 -3.42 -22.67 -16.47
N ILE A 79 -2.82 -22.09 -15.42
CA ILE A 79 -1.44 -21.58 -15.49
C ILE A 79 -0.47 -22.72 -15.83
N HIS A 80 -0.57 -23.87 -15.17
CA HIS A 80 0.28 -25.04 -15.42
C HIS A 80 0.12 -25.56 -16.86
N GLU A 81 -1.09 -25.61 -17.40
CA GLU A 81 -1.32 -25.99 -18.80
C GLU A 81 -0.63 -25.03 -19.79
N VAL A 82 -0.72 -23.73 -19.53
CA VAL A 82 -0.08 -22.71 -20.36
C VAL A 82 1.44 -22.83 -20.27
N LEU A 83 2.01 -22.97 -19.07
CA LEU A 83 3.45 -23.13 -18.88
C LEU A 83 4.00 -24.33 -19.63
N LYS A 84 3.29 -25.47 -19.57
CA LYS A 84 3.66 -26.68 -20.34
C LYS A 84 3.66 -26.44 -21.82
N LYS A 85 2.67 -25.71 -22.39
CA LYS A 85 2.63 -25.36 -23.83
C LYS A 85 3.84 -24.57 -24.29
N PHE A 86 4.43 -23.75 -23.39
CA PHE A 86 5.63 -22.98 -23.69
C PHE A 86 6.94 -23.63 -23.21
N ASN A 87 6.90 -24.92 -22.82
CA ASN A 87 8.06 -25.67 -22.28
C ASN A 87 8.70 -24.98 -21.07
N ILE A 88 7.90 -24.29 -20.25
CA ILE A 88 8.34 -23.68 -19.00
C ILE A 88 8.00 -24.66 -17.87
N ASN A 89 8.92 -24.81 -16.89
CA ASN A 89 8.68 -25.66 -15.74
C ASN A 89 7.43 -25.19 -14.97
N PRO A 90 6.36 -25.99 -14.84
CA PRO A 90 5.15 -25.59 -14.13
C PRO A 90 5.40 -25.33 -12.62
N HIS A 91 6.43 -25.93 -12.02
CA HIS A 91 6.78 -25.76 -10.60
C HIS A 91 7.35 -24.39 -10.25
N ILE A 92 7.41 -23.43 -11.18
CA ILE A 92 7.67 -22.02 -10.85
C ILE A 92 6.51 -21.37 -10.12
N VAL A 93 5.34 -22.00 -10.08
CA VAL A 93 4.20 -21.61 -9.25
C VAL A 93 3.59 -22.84 -8.61
N GLU A 94 3.42 -22.81 -7.30
CA GLU A 94 2.77 -23.88 -6.53
C GLU A 94 1.69 -23.30 -5.62
N LEU A 95 0.59 -24.03 -5.49
CA LEU A 95 -0.49 -23.72 -4.56
C LEU A 95 -0.48 -24.72 -3.41
N LEU A 96 -0.25 -24.23 -2.20
CA LEU A 96 -0.32 -25.04 -0.98
C LEU A 96 -1.77 -25.32 -0.57
N PRO A 97 -2.00 -26.41 0.20
CA PRO A 97 -3.29 -26.67 0.81
C PRO A 97 -3.80 -25.50 1.65
N ALA A 98 -5.12 -25.31 1.69
CA ALA A 98 -5.75 -24.18 2.41
C ALA A 98 -5.87 -24.42 3.93
N ASP A 99 -4.98 -25.21 4.53
CA ASP A 99 -4.95 -25.53 5.96
C ASP A 99 -3.93 -24.71 6.75
N ARG A 100 -3.93 -24.87 8.08
CA ARG A 100 -3.01 -24.16 8.98
C ARG A 100 -1.62 -24.78 8.99
N GLU A 101 -1.51 -26.07 8.72
CA GLU A 101 -0.23 -26.79 8.69
C GLU A 101 0.63 -26.29 7.52
N ALA A 102 0.04 -26.17 6.33
CA ALA A 102 0.69 -25.58 5.16
C ALA A 102 1.13 -24.13 5.41
N THR A 103 0.33 -23.34 6.15
CA THR A 103 0.75 -21.99 6.55
C THR A 103 1.97 -22.03 7.45
N ALA A 104 1.95 -22.88 8.48
CA ALA A 104 3.09 -23.00 9.40
C ALA A 104 4.35 -23.53 8.69
N ALA A 105 4.20 -24.46 7.76
CA ALA A 105 5.30 -24.96 6.93
C ALA A 105 5.92 -23.85 6.10
N LEU A 106 5.10 -23.02 5.43
CA LEU A 106 5.56 -21.89 4.63
C LEU A 106 6.30 -20.85 5.47
N LEU A 107 5.78 -20.48 6.64
CA LEU A 107 6.40 -19.51 7.55
C LEU A 107 7.77 -19.97 8.07
N ASN A 108 8.02 -21.29 8.10
CA ASN A 108 9.26 -21.91 8.56
C ASN A 108 10.18 -22.40 7.43
N ALA A 109 9.87 -22.16 6.15
CA ALA A 109 10.60 -22.70 4.99
C ALA A 109 11.92 -21.95 4.71
N VAL A 110 12.73 -21.76 5.75
CA VAL A 110 14.06 -21.11 5.67
C VAL A 110 14.98 -21.89 4.72
N GLY A 111 15.61 -21.16 3.79
CA GLY A 111 16.48 -21.74 2.76
C GLY A 111 15.75 -22.27 1.52
N TYR A 112 14.40 -22.26 1.53
CA TYR A 112 13.56 -22.62 0.38
C TYR A 112 12.75 -21.44 -0.14
N VAL A 113 12.39 -20.50 0.74
CA VAL A 113 11.64 -19.30 0.42
C VAL A 113 12.43 -18.08 0.87
N ASP A 114 12.56 -17.10 0.00
CA ASP A 114 13.39 -15.91 0.21
C ASP A 114 12.62 -14.75 0.83
N LEU A 115 11.31 -14.67 0.55
CA LEU A 115 10.45 -13.59 0.98
C LEU A 115 9.01 -14.05 1.16
N ILE A 116 8.31 -13.55 2.17
CA ILE A 116 6.86 -13.72 2.34
C ILE A 116 6.15 -12.37 2.24
N ILE A 117 5.02 -12.34 1.51
CA ILE A 117 4.15 -11.19 1.41
C ILE A 117 2.73 -11.60 1.82
N PRO A 118 2.25 -11.20 3.02
CA PRO A 118 0.88 -11.42 3.43
C PRO A 118 -0.08 -10.45 2.75
N ARG A 119 -1.29 -10.91 2.40
CA ARG A 119 -2.37 -10.13 1.78
C ARG A 119 -3.72 -10.46 2.41
N GLY A 120 -4.28 -9.57 3.20
CA GLY A 120 -5.56 -9.80 3.86
C GLY A 120 -5.81 -8.85 5.01
N SER A 121 -6.53 -9.33 6.02
CA SER A 121 -6.85 -8.60 7.24
C SER A 121 -5.60 -8.23 8.05
N SER A 122 -5.72 -7.21 8.88
CA SER A 122 -4.66 -6.81 9.82
C SER A 122 -4.23 -7.97 10.72
N SER A 123 -5.17 -8.82 11.12
CA SER A 123 -4.86 -10.00 11.95
C SER A 123 -3.99 -11.01 11.23
N LEU A 124 -4.22 -11.28 9.94
CA LEU A 124 -3.36 -12.14 9.13
C LEU A 124 -1.96 -11.54 8.99
N ILE A 125 -1.88 -10.25 8.70
CA ILE A 125 -0.59 -9.57 8.50
C ILE A 125 0.24 -9.61 9.80
N HIS A 126 -0.37 -9.30 10.94
CA HIS A 126 0.30 -9.39 12.24
C HIS A 126 0.73 -10.83 12.56
N PHE A 127 -0.15 -11.81 12.32
CA PHE A 127 0.18 -13.22 12.54
C PHE A 127 1.40 -13.64 11.71
N VAL A 128 1.43 -13.30 10.43
CA VAL A 128 2.58 -13.65 9.55
C VAL A 128 3.86 -12.96 10.04
N ARG A 129 3.79 -11.66 10.37
CA ARG A 129 4.94 -10.90 10.87
C ARG A 129 5.55 -11.51 12.13
N GLU A 130 4.71 -11.96 13.07
CA GLU A 130 5.16 -12.49 14.37
C GLU A 130 5.66 -13.92 14.30
N ASN A 131 5.21 -14.71 13.32
CA ASN A 131 5.49 -16.14 13.25
C ASN A 131 6.44 -16.54 12.12
N ALA A 132 6.70 -15.68 11.14
CA ALA A 132 7.61 -16.00 10.04
C ALA A 132 9.07 -15.98 10.49
N LYS A 133 9.82 -17.00 10.07
CA LYS A 133 11.30 -17.05 10.18
C LYS A 133 12.00 -16.57 8.90
N ILE A 134 11.23 -16.17 7.92
CA ILE A 134 11.64 -15.67 6.62
C ILE A 134 11.34 -14.16 6.58
N PRO A 135 12.11 -13.33 5.88
CA PRO A 135 11.79 -11.92 5.69
C PRO A 135 10.35 -11.71 5.21
N VAL A 136 9.67 -10.72 5.77
CA VAL A 136 8.28 -10.39 5.43
C VAL A 136 8.21 -8.95 4.92
N ILE A 137 7.53 -8.72 3.81
CA ILE A 137 7.09 -7.38 3.40
C ILE A 137 5.60 -7.26 3.72
N GLU A 138 5.28 -6.42 4.70
CA GLU A 138 3.90 -6.20 5.11
C GLU A 138 3.17 -5.31 4.12
N THR A 139 1.96 -5.71 3.74
CA THR A 139 0.99 -4.84 3.07
C THR A 139 0.00 -4.38 4.13
N GLY A 140 0.21 -3.17 4.66
CA GLY A 140 -0.55 -2.69 5.82
C GLY A 140 -2.03 -2.41 5.53
N ALA A 141 -2.88 -2.47 6.56
CA ALA A 141 -4.18 -1.80 6.54
C ALA A 141 -3.95 -0.29 6.43
N GLY A 142 -4.78 0.40 5.65
CA GLY A 142 -4.71 1.85 5.52
C GLY A 142 -5.52 2.53 6.63
N ILE A 143 -4.92 3.47 7.35
CA ILE A 143 -5.59 4.57 8.03
C ILE A 143 -5.05 5.82 7.36
N CYS A 144 -5.87 6.44 6.53
CA CYS A 144 -5.47 7.56 5.68
C CYS A 144 -6.09 8.86 6.17
N HIS A 145 -5.32 9.94 6.18
CA HIS A 145 -5.79 11.25 6.58
C HIS A 145 -5.78 12.24 5.42
N THR A 146 -6.73 13.17 5.44
CA THR A 146 -6.69 14.38 4.63
C THR A 146 -6.80 15.59 5.55
N TYR A 147 -5.74 16.37 5.65
CA TYR A 147 -5.70 17.61 6.43
C TYR A 147 -6.10 18.79 5.56
N PHE A 148 -7.22 19.43 5.92
CA PHE A 148 -7.66 20.69 5.33
C PHE A 148 -7.08 21.86 6.14
N ASP A 149 -6.04 22.47 5.58
CA ASP A 149 -5.26 23.56 6.19
C ASP A 149 -6.01 24.89 6.21
N GLU A 150 -5.56 25.84 7.04
CA GLU A 150 -6.13 27.19 7.08
C GLU A 150 -6.08 27.91 5.71
N PHE A 151 -5.14 27.53 4.84
CA PHE A 151 -4.98 28.05 3.48
C PHE A 151 -5.58 27.13 2.40
N GLY A 152 -6.42 26.16 2.77
CA GLY A 152 -7.03 25.23 1.83
C GLY A 152 -8.06 25.89 0.93
N ASP A 153 -8.10 25.49 -0.35
CA ASP A 153 -9.22 25.82 -1.25
C ASP A 153 -10.39 24.86 -0.98
N VAL A 154 -11.55 25.41 -0.65
CA VAL A 154 -12.72 24.64 -0.24
C VAL A 154 -13.28 23.76 -1.36
N ASN A 155 -13.22 24.22 -2.63
CA ASN A 155 -13.71 23.43 -3.76
C ASN A 155 -12.80 22.24 -4.04
N LYS A 156 -11.47 22.45 -3.98
CA LYS A 156 -10.49 21.36 -4.07
C LYS A 156 -10.66 20.39 -2.91
N GLY A 157 -10.79 20.91 -1.68
CA GLY A 157 -10.97 20.09 -0.48
C GLY A 157 -12.22 19.20 -0.56
N ALA A 158 -13.36 19.77 -0.94
CA ALA A 158 -14.61 19.02 -1.11
C ALA A 158 -14.48 17.90 -2.15
N ALA A 159 -13.86 18.20 -3.31
CA ALA A 159 -13.65 17.19 -4.36
C ALA A 159 -12.69 16.06 -3.91
N ILE A 160 -11.61 16.42 -3.22
CA ILE A 160 -10.60 15.47 -2.72
C ILE A 160 -11.20 14.56 -1.64
N ILE A 161 -11.85 15.13 -0.62
CA ILE A 161 -12.46 14.38 0.49
C ILE A 161 -13.53 13.43 -0.05
N HIS A 162 -14.44 13.94 -0.90
CA HIS A 162 -15.47 13.11 -1.52
C HIS A 162 -14.86 11.95 -2.31
N ASN A 163 -13.91 12.22 -3.21
CA ASN A 163 -13.27 11.16 -4.01
C ASN A 163 -12.49 10.17 -3.16
N ALA A 164 -11.73 10.64 -2.17
CA ALA A 164 -10.93 9.78 -1.30
C ALA A 164 -11.82 8.83 -0.46
N LYS A 165 -13.01 9.28 -0.03
CA LYS A 165 -13.92 8.46 0.77
C LYS A 165 -14.82 7.57 -0.06
N THR A 166 -15.42 8.07 -1.15
CA THR A 166 -16.57 7.42 -1.79
C THR A 166 -16.25 6.65 -3.07
N ARG A 167 -15.09 6.87 -3.69
CA ARG A 167 -14.71 6.17 -4.93
C ARG A 167 -14.75 4.64 -4.76
N ARG A 168 -14.20 4.14 -3.66
CA ARG A 168 -14.24 2.73 -3.26
C ARG A 168 -13.96 2.63 -1.77
N VAL A 169 -14.99 2.41 -1.02
CA VAL A 169 -14.99 2.49 0.45
C VAL A 169 -14.16 1.41 1.15
N SER A 170 -14.01 0.23 0.55
CA SER A 170 -13.38 -0.95 1.16
C SER A 170 -11.91 -1.17 0.76
N VAL A 171 -11.18 -0.11 0.40
CA VAL A 171 -9.76 -0.21 0.02
C VAL A 171 -8.87 0.57 0.99
N CYS A 172 -7.63 0.11 1.12
CA CYS A 172 -6.65 0.62 2.09
C CYS A 172 -6.23 2.10 1.88
N ASN A 173 -6.54 2.70 0.73
CA ASN A 173 -6.28 4.11 0.43
C ASN A 173 -7.51 5.01 0.60
N ALA A 174 -8.64 4.45 1.05
CA ALA A 174 -9.83 5.24 1.35
C ALA A 174 -9.58 6.17 2.55
N LEU A 175 -10.24 7.33 2.55
CA LEU A 175 -10.12 8.30 3.63
C LEU A 175 -10.82 7.82 4.90
N ASP A 176 -10.07 7.71 5.99
CA ASP A 176 -10.60 7.33 7.31
C ASP A 176 -10.82 8.55 8.21
N CYS A 177 -9.93 9.53 8.14
CA CYS A 177 -10.04 10.72 8.97
C CYS A 177 -9.76 12.00 8.17
N SER A 178 -10.74 12.91 8.16
CA SER A 178 -10.56 14.29 7.71
C SER A 178 -10.17 15.17 8.88
N ILE A 179 -9.00 15.79 8.80
CA ILE A 179 -8.51 16.75 9.80
C ILE A 179 -8.81 18.15 9.28
N ILE A 180 -9.42 19.00 10.09
CA ILE A 180 -9.76 20.37 9.71
C ILE A 180 -9.14 21.39 10.66
N HIS A 181 -8.54 22.44 10.11
CA HIS A 181 -8.07 23.57 10.89
C HIS A 181 -9.26 24.35 11.49
N GLU A 182 -9.23 24.71 12.80
CA GLU A 182 -10.36 25.33 13.50
C GLU A 182 -10.89 26.61 12.82
N LYS A 183 -10.01 27.41 12.20
CA LYS A 183 -10.40 28.61 11.45
C LYS A 183 -11.25 28.31 10.21
N ARG A 184 -11.36 27.07 9.80
CA ARG A 184 -12.06 26.63 8.59
C ARG A 184 -13.29 25.77 8.89
N LEU A 185 -13.72 25.70 10.16
CA LEU A 185 -14.92 24.96 10.57
C LEU A 185 -16.20 25.43 9.84
N THR A 186 -16.24 26.70 9.43
CA THR A 186 -17.37 27.24 8.62
C THR A 186 -17.46 26.62 7.23
N ASP A 187 -16.36 26.08 6.70
CA ASP A 187 -16.32 25.40 5.40
C ASP A 187 -16.67 23.92 5.49
N LEU A 188 -16.64 23.34 6.69
CA LEU A 188 -16.84 21.90 6.91
C LEU A 188 -18.14 21.36 6.30
N PRO A 189 -19.29 22.05 6.39
CA PRO A 189 -20.52 21.60 5.72
C PRO A 189 -20.35 21.45 4.21
N MET A 190 -19.63 22.36 3.55
CA MET A 190 -19.37 22.29 2.10
C MET A 190 -18.38 21.16 1.77
N LEU A 191 -17.36 20.96 2.60
CA LEU A 191 -16.39 19.87 2.44
C LEU A 191 -17.07 18.50 2.51
N CYS A 192 -18.11 18.35 3.35
CA CYS A 192 -18.81 17.08 3.57
C CYS A 192 -20.09 16.94 2.73
N GLU A 193 -20.52 17.97 1.99
CA GLU A 193 -21.84 18.03 1.36
C GLU A 193 -22.16 16.79 0.50
N LYS A 194 -21.23 16.37 -0.35
CA LYS A 194 -21.44 15.23 -1.25
C LYS A 194 -21.33 13.86 -0.58
N LEU A 195 -20.83 13.80 0.64
CA LEU A 195 -20.70 12.53 1.38
C LEU A 195 -22.05 11.98 1.78
N LYS A 196 -23.06 12.82 2.01
CA LYS A 196 -24.44 12.41 2.32
C LYS A 196 -25.09 11.57 1.21
N ASP A 197 -24.75 11.89 -0.06
CA ASP A 197 -25.28 11.16 -1.22
C ASP A 197 -24.78 9.70 -1.28
N SER A 198 -23.65 9.44 -0.62
CA SER A 198 -23.06 8.12 -0.46
C SER A 198 -23.32 7.50 0.93
N HIS A 199 -24.22 8.08 1.73
CA HIS A 199 -24.59 7.63 3.08
C HIS A 199 -23.40 7.48 4.04
N VAL A 200 -22.37 8.33 3.92
CA VAL A 200 -21.21 8.27 4.80
C VAL A 200 -21.60 8.76 6.20
N ILE A 201 -21.37 7.93 7.20
CA ILE A 201 -21.53 8.30 8.62
C ILE A 201 -20.32 9.09 9.06
N ILE A 202 -20.53 10.30 9.58
CA ILE A 202 -19.47 11.15 10.07
C ILE A 202 -19.41 11.09 11.60
N TYR A 203 -18.28 10.66 12.13
CA TYR A 203 -17.95 10.73 13.55
C TYR A 203 -17.12 11.98 13.79
N ALA A 204 -17.74 13.02 14.34
CA ALA A 204 -17.12 14.34 14.51
C ALA A 204 -16.73 14.62 15.96
N ASP A 205 -15.59 15.27 16.18
CA ASP A 205 -15.30 15.85 17.49
C ASP A 205 -16.29 16.99 17.83
N ALA A 206 -16.29 17.47 19.06
CA ALA A 206 -17.30 18.40 19.53
C ALA A 206 -17.42 19.67 18.67
N GLN A 207 -16.31 20.24 18.17
CA GLN A 207 -16.32 21.44 17.33
C GLN A 207 -16.81 21.15 15.93
N ALA A 208 -16.36 20.06 15.33
CA ALA A 208 -16.80 19.61 14.02
C ALA A 208 -18.27 19.19 14.04
N TYR A 209 -18.72 18.51 15.11
CA TYR A 209 -20.13 18.16 15.27
C TYR A 209 -21.02 19.41 15.27
N GLN A 210 -20.66 20.42 16.08
CA GLN A 210 -21.41 21.68 16.15
C GLN A 210 -21.46 22.41 14.78
N ALA A 211 -20.40 22.32 13.99
CA ALA A 211 -20.35 22.92 12.68
C ALA A 211 -21.23 22.19 11.64
N LEU A 212 -21.44 20.87 11.82
CA LEU A 212 -22.25 20.03 10.92
C LEU A 212 -23.71 19.89 11.38
N GLU A 213 -24.01 20.16 12.64
CA GLU A 213 -25.36 20.04 13.18
C GLU A 213 -26.36 20.90 12.39
N GLY A 214 -27.47 20.29 11.95
CA GLY A 214 -28.48 20.91 11.10
C GLY A 214 -28.05 21.18 9.65
N ARG A 215 -26.83 20.81 9.24
CA ARG A 215 -26.29 20.98 7.88
C ARG A 215 -25.89 19.66 7.22
N TYR A 216 -25.70 18.61 8.01
CA TYR A 216 -25.51 17.23 7.57
C TYR A 216 -26.69 16.39 8.10
N PRO A 217 -27.13 15.30 7.42
CA PRO A 217 -28.24 14.47 7.90
C PRO A 217 -28.00 13.96 9.33
N ALA A 218 -28.99 14.13 10.22
CA ALA A 218 -28.82 13.83 11.63
C ALA A 218 -28.57 12.33 11.89
N GLU A 219 -29.13 11.46 11.04
CA GLU A 219 -28.93 10.00 11.08
C GLU A 219 -27.55 9.54 10.61
N LEU A 220 -26.78 10.42 9.99
CA LEU A 220 -25.43 10.16 9.49
C LEU A 220 -24.36 10.96 10.25
N LEU A 221 -24.73 11.64 11.35
CA LEU A 221 -23.79 12.46 12.14
C LEU A 221 -23.78 11.98 13.59
N GLU A 222 -22.61 11.53 14.03
CA GLU A 222 -22.38 11.05 15.38
C GLU A 222 -21.20 11.73 16.06
N HIS A 223 -21.17 11.68 17.40
CA HIS A 223 -20.01 12.12 18.16
C HIS A 223 -18.87 11.10 18.09
N ALA A 224 -17.67 11.57 17.78
CA ALA A 224 -16.49 10.71 17.77
C ALA A 224 -16.20 10.15 19.17
N LYS A 225 -15.97 8.84 19.23
CA LYS A 225 -15.47 8.13 20.43
C LYS A 225 -13.97 7.93 20.30
N ALA A 226 -13.24 7.90 21.41
CA ALA A 226 -11.78 7.81 21.43
C ALA A 226 -11.20 6.58 20.70
N CYS A 227 -11.99 5.52 20.48
CA CYS A 227 -11.55 4.28 19.83
C CYS A 227 -11.87 4.18 18.33
N LEU A 228 -12.60 5.15 17.74
CA LEU A 228 -13.06 5.07 16.33
C LEU A 228 -11.94 5.24 15.30
N LEU A 229 -10.79 5.80 15.68
CA LEU A 229 -9.63 5.98 14.80
C LEU A 229 -8.88 4.67 14.48
N TYR A 230 -9.29 3.54 15.08
CA TYR A 230 -8.60 2.25 14.94
C TYR A 230 -9.38 1.18 14.16
N THR A 231 -10.57 1.50 13.64
CA THR A 231 -11.40 0.55 12.90
C THR A 231 -11.33 0.82 11.40
N SER A 232 -10.36 0.25 10.73
CA SER A 232 -10.17 0.32 9.27
C SER A 232 -11.21 -0.46 8.45
N ASP A 233 -12.18 -1.11 9.08
CA ASP A 233 -13.22 -1.93 8.42
C ASP A 233 -14.56 -1.20 8.24
N ALA A 234 -14.65 0.05 8.68
CA ALA A 234 -15.86 0.86 8.54
C ALA A 234 -15.89 1.57 7.17
N ALA A 235 -16.25 0.82 6.14
CA ALA A 235 -16.22 1.25 4.75
C ALA A 235 -17.01 2.55 4.48
N ASP A 236 -18.07 2.79 5.20
CA ASP A 236 -19.03 3.90 5.07
C ASP A 236 -18.92 4.94 6.20
N GLU A 237 -17.89 4.84 7.05
CA GLU A 237 -17.66 5.74 8.19
C GLU A 237 -16.42 6.63 7.95
N MET A 238 -16.46 7.85 8.44
CA MET A 238 -15.32 8.78 8.39
C MET A 238 -15.24 9.58 9.70
N ALA A 239 -14.05 9.66 10.28
CA ALA A 239 -13.81 10.55 11.40
C ALA A 239 -13.53 11.99 10.92
N VAL A 240 -13.96 12.99 11.72
CA VAL A 240 -13.57 14.38 11.53
C VAL A 240 -12.94 14.91 12.79
N LYS A 241 -11.69 15.38 12.67
CA LYS A 241 -10.87 15.91 13.74
C LYS A 241 -10.57 17.38 13.55
N THR A 242 -10.88 18.21 14.54
CA THR A 242 -10.50 19.64 14.54
C THR A 242 -9.13 19.82 15.20
N VAL A 243 -8.29 20.67 14.60
CA VAL A 243 -6.96 21.03 15.09
C VAL A 243 -6.79 22.54 15.13
N LYS A 244 -5.96 23.03 16.05
CA LYS A 244 -5.72 24.48 16.26
C LYS A 244 -4.57 25.01 15.41
N SER A 245 -3.67 24.11 14.99
CA SER A 245 -2.46 24.47 14.28
C SER A 245 -2.07 23.39 13.27
N PHE A 246 -1.13 23.73 12.39
CA PHE A 246 -0.48 22.79 11.51
C PHE A 246 0.30 21.72 12.27
N GLU A 247 0.96 22.13 13.35
CA GLU A 247 1.73 21.24 14.23
C GLU A 247 0.83 20.22 14.93
N ASP A 248 -0.37 20.62 15.36
CA ASP A 248 -1.37 19.70 15.92
C ASP A 248 -1.84 18.67 14.89
N ALA A 249 -2.00 19.08 13.63
CA ALA A 249 -2.34 18.16 12.54
C ALA A 249 -1.22 17.12 12.30
N LEU A 250 0.04 17.58 12.27
CA LEU A 250 1.20 16.68 12.14
C LEU A 250 1.29 15.71 13.32
N GLY A 251 1.08 16.21 14.55
CA GLY A 251 1.06 15.36 15.74
C GLY A 251 -0.02 14.28 15.68
N HIS A 252 -1.24 14.66 15.29
CA HIS A 252 -2.35 13.73 15.13
C HIS A 252 -2.05 12.65 14.07
N ILE A 253 -1.52 13.04 12.90
CA ILE A 253 -1.11 12.09 11.86
C ILE A 253 0.00 11.16 12.37
N GLN A 254 1.01 11.70 13.06
CA GLN A 254 2.11 10.89 13.58
C GLN A 254 1.64 9.81 14.56
N GLU A 255 0.64 10.11 15.39
CA GLU A 255 0.10 9.20 16.41
C GLU A 255 -0.86 8.16 15.84
N ASN A 256 -1.66 8.53 14.82
CA ASN A 256 -2.81 7.73 14.37
C ASN A 256 -2.64 7.12 12.97
N SER A 257 -1.64 7.53 12.19
CA SER A 257 -1.43 7.04 10.83
C SER A 257 -0.92 5.60 10.79
N SER A 258 -1.46 4.80 9.86
CA SER A 258 -0.87 3.53 9.45
C SER A 258 0.39 3.71 8.58
N LYS A 259 0.77 4.93 8.25
CA LYS A 259 1.86 5.31 7.33
C LYS A 259 1.60 4.88 5.88
N HIS A 260 0.34 4.75 5.51
CA HIS A 260 -0.07 4.38 4.16
C HIS A 260 -0.12 5.60 3.24
N SER A 261 -1.11 6.47 3.40
CA SER A 261 -1.34 7.62 2.51
C SER A 261 -1.86 8.82 3.29
N GLU A 262 -1.17 9.94 3.19
CA GLU A 262 -1.49 11.17 3.89
C GLU A 262 -1.59 12.35 2.92
N CYS A 263 -2.58 13.20 3.09
CA CYS A 263 -2.81 14.35 2.22
C CYS A 263 -2.91 15.65 3.01
N ILE A 264 -2.38 16.73 2.45
CA ILE A 264 -2.69 18.10 2.84
C ILE A 264 -3.41 18.82 1.70
N VAL A 265 -4.46 19.58 2.03
CA VAL A 265 -5.13 20.52 1.13
C VAL A 265 -4.75 21.93 1.55
N THR A 266 -3.88 22.59 0.79
CA THR A 266 -3.38 23.95 1.08
C THR A 266 -2.91 24.65 -0.18
N GLU A 267 -3.11 25.96 -0.25
CA GLU A 267 -2.53 26.83 -1.28
C GLU A 267 -1.17 27.44 -0.82
N ASN A 268 -0.78 27.22 0.42
CA ASN A 268 0.50 27.67 0.95
C ASN A 268 1.61 26.69 0.58
N LYS A 269 2.50 27.09 -0.34
CA LYS A 269 3.60 26.23 -0.85
C LYS A 269 4.62 25.82 0.22
N GLU A 270 4.87 26.69 1.20
CA GLU A 270 5.82 26.40 2.28
C GLU A 270 5.26 25.32 3.20
N ARG A 271 3.96 25.41 3.57
CA ARG A 271 3.28 24.35 4.33
C ARG A 271 3.21 23.04 3.58
N ALA A 272 2.89 23.07 2.28
CA ALA A 272 2.91 21.89 1.45
C ALA A 272 4.29 21.20 1.44
N ALA A 273 5.36 21.97 1.24
CA ALA A 273 6.73 21.45 1.25
C ALA A 273 7.13 20.91 2.64
N LEU A 274 6.73 21.58 3.71
CA LEU A 274 7.02 21.13 5.06
C LEU A 274 6.25 19.86 5.42
N PHE A 275 4.98 19.76 5.04
CA PHE A 275 4.15 18.56 5.22
C PHE A 275 4.78 17.35 4.53
N THR A 276 5.12 17.47 3.25
CA THR A 276 5.72 16.37 2.49
C THR A 276 7.11 15.95 3.01
N LYS A 277 7.83 16.84 3.68
CA LYS A 277 9.13 16.56 4.30
C LYS A 277 9.00 15.85 5.66
N ILE A 278 8.00 16.21 6.47
CA ILE A 278 7.88 15.74 7.86
C ILE A 278 7.05 14.47 7.95
N VAL A 279 5.95 14.37 7.17
CA VAL A 279 5.04 13.23 7.27
C VAL A 279 5.70 11.96 6.77
N ASP A 280 5.78 10.97 7.67
CA ASP A 280 6.40 9.68 7.42
C ASP A 280 5.34 8.65 6.98
N ALA A 281 4.92 8.76 5.71
CA ALA A 281 4.01 7.80 5.08
C ALA A 281 4.59 7.26 3.77
N ALA A 282 4.03 6.15 3.26
CA ALA A 282 4.43 5.56 1.99
C ALA A 282 4.12 6.51 0.82
N CYS A 283 2.96 7.19 0.88
CA CYS A 283 2.55 8.19 -0.10
C CYS A 283 2.10 9.47 0.61
N VAL A 284 2.67 10.61 0.24
CA VAL A 284 2.33 11.91 0.81
C VAL A 284 1.89 12.85 -0.31
N TYR A 285 0.69 13.39 -0.17
CA TYR A 285 0.00 14.15 -1.20
C TYR A 285 -0.19 15.62 -0.83
N THR A 286 -0.12 16.47 -1.82
CA THR A 286 -0.55 17.87 -1.72
C THR A 286 -1.63 18.12 -2.76
N ASN A 287 -2.83 18.51 -2.32
CA ASN A 287 -3.98 18.82 -3.18
C ASN A 287 -4.37 17.69 -4.15
N VAL A 288 -4.20 16.42 -3.72
CA VAL A 288 -4.54 15.22 -4.50
C VAL A 288 -5.16 14.17 -3.58
N SER A 289 -6.17 13.45 -4.08
CA SER A 289 -6.86 12.40 -3.34
C SER A 289 -5.93 11.22 -3.00
N THR A 290 -6.03 10.68 -1.79
CA THR A 290 -5.32 9.45 -1.37
C THR A 290 -5.72 8.23 -2.21
N ALA A 291 -6.89 8.27 -2.88
CA ALA A 291 -7.36 7.23 -3.79
C ALA A 291 -6.42 6.96 -4.99
N PHE A 292 -5.44 7.83 -5.23
CA PHE A 292 -4.40 7.61 -6.24
C PHE A 292 -3.27 6.68 -5.77
N THR A 293 -3.23 6.25 -4.52
CA THR A 293 -2.26 5.24 -4.07
C THR A 293 -2.64 3.86 -4.63
N ASP A 294 -2.25 3.61 -5.87
CA ASP A 294 -2.64 2.43 -6.65
C ASP A 294 -1.57 2.20 -7.74
N GLY A 295 -1.14 0.96 -7.94
CA GLY A 295 -0.09 0.63 -8.88
C GLY A 295 -0.41 1.00 -10.34
N ALA A 296 -1.68 0.91 -10.75
CA ALA A 296 -2.08 1.32 -12.09
C ALA A 296 -2.02 2.84 -12.24
N GLN A 297 -2.42 3.59 -11.20
CA GLN A 297 -2.36 5.06 -11.19
C GLN A 297 -0.89 5.55 -11.16
N PHE A 298 0.01 4.80 -10.54
CA PHE A 298 1.45 5.10 -10.52
C PHE A 298 2.18 4.65 -11.78
N GLY A 299 1.46 4.04 -12.73
CA GLY A 299 2.04 3.55 -13.99
C GLY A 299 2.82 2.23 -13.85
N LEU A 300 2.67 1.51 -12.75
CA LEU A 300 3.35 0.23 -12.50
C LEU A 300 2.67 -0.95 -13.21
N GLY A 301 1.49 -0.74 -13.77
CA GLY A 301 0.70 -1.75 -14.49
C GLY A 301 -0.15 -2.62 -13.56
N ALA A 302 0.44 -3.28 -12.62
CA ALA A 302 -0.22 -4.00 -11.54
C ALA A 302 0.63 -3.94 -10.27
N GLU A 303 0.04 -4.32 -9.13
CA GLU A 303 0.73 -4.36 -7.85
C GLU A 303 0.41 -5.64 -7.08
N ILE A 304 1.38 -6.12 -6.30
CA ILE A 304 1.14 -7.16 -5.31
C ILE A 304 0.44 -6.58 -4.08
N GLY A 305 0.71 -5.33 -3.75
CA GLY A 305 0.13 -4.61 -2.62
C GLY A 305 0.87 -3.33 -2.33
N ILE A 306 0.45 -2.64 -1.29
CA ILE A 306 1.02 -1.37 -0.86
C ILE A 306 1.73 -1.60 0.48
N SER A 307 3.05 -1.46 0.49
CA SER A 307 3.85 -1.62 1.70
C SER A 307 4.00 -0.30 2.45
N THR A 308 3.82 -0.34 3.76
CA THR A 308 4.08 0.79 4.66
C THR A 308 5.43 0.70 5.37
N GLN A 309 6.18 -0.38 5.14
CA GLN A 309 7.50 -0.61 5.73
C GLN A 309 8.56 0.33 5.15
N LYS A 310 9.65 0.53 5.91
CA LYS A 310 10.82 1.30 5.48
C LYS A 310 11.93 0.43 4.91
N LEU A 311 11.93 -0.85 5.26
CA LEU A 311 12.92 -1.80 4.78
C LEU A 311 12.45 -2.39 3.45
N HIS A 312 13.27 -2.24 2.41
CA HIS A 312 13.01 -2.58 1.02
C HIS A 312 11.88 -1.73 0.39
N ALA A 313 10.84 -2.36 -0.20
CA ALA A 313 9.78 -1.64 -0.92
C ALA A 313 8.86 -0.85 0.02
N ARG A 314 8.48 0.36 -0.36
CA ARG A 314 7.52 1.20 0.33
C ARG A 314 6.57 1.86 -0.68
N GLY A 315 5.27 1.77 -0.44
CA GLY A 315 4.24 2.18 -1.40
C GLY A 315 3.75 1.00 -2.25
N PRO A 316 3.09 1.28 -3.40
CA PRO A 316 2.64 0.25 -4.33
C PRO A 316 3.81 -0.58 -4.86
N MET A 317 3.68 -1.91 -4.80
CA MET A 317 4.74 -2.85 -5.20
C MET A 317 4.44 -3.47 -6.56
N GLY A 318 5.06 -2.95 -7.61
CA GLY A 318 5.02 -3.51 -8.96
C GLY A 318 6.18 -4.47 -9.24
N LEU A 319 6.63 -4.50 -10.50
CA LEU A 319 7.68 -5.42 -10.96
C LEU A 319 9.06 -5.12 -10.34
N GLU A 320 9.43 -3.84 -10.20
CA GLU A 320 10.74 -3.46 -9.67
C GLU A 320 10.85 -3.78 -8.18
N GLU A 321 9.78 -3.59 -7.41
CA GLU A 321 9.73 -3.77 -5.96
C GLU A 321 9.85 -5.23 -5.52
N ILE A 322 9.63 -6.19 -6.42
CA ILE A 322 9.84 -7.62 -6.17
C ILE A 322 11.15 -8.12 -6.76
N THR A 323 12.12 -7.22 -6.93
CA THR A 323 13.49 -7.52 -7.32
C THR A 323 14.48 -7.00 -6.28
N SER A 324 15.68 -7.59 -6.29
CA SER A 324 16.83 -7.13 -5.53
C SER A 324 17.95 -6.74 -6.50
N TYR A 325 19.16 -6.68 -6.03
CA TYR A 325 20.32 -6.37 -6.87
C TYR A 325 21.54 -7.21 -6.48
N LYS A 326 22.44 -7.39 -7.43
CA LYS A 326 23.80 -7.86 -7.18
C LYS A 326 24.81 -6.92 -7.79
N TRP A 327 26.03 -6.97 -7.29
CA TRP A 327 27.18 -6.30 -7.90
C TRP A 327 27.94 -7.25 -8.81
N VAL A 328 28.12 -6.86 -10.04
CA VAL A 328 29.05 -7.47 -10.98
C VAL A 328 30.33 -6.63 -10.96
N ILE A 329 31.45 -7.27 -10.69
CA ILE A 329 32.75 -6.61 -10.56
C ILE A 329 33.70 -7.23 -11.56
N GLU A 330 34.21 -6.40 -12.47
CA GLU A 330 35.13 -6.81 -13.52
C GLU A 330 36.46 -6.11 -13.30
N GLY A 331 37.56 -6.83 -13.49
CA GLY A 331 38.92 -6.32 -13.31
C GLY A 331 39.94 -7.06 -14.15
N ASP A 332 41.17 -6.66 -14.03
CA ASP A 332 42.33 -7.25 -14.70
C ASP A 332 43.47 -7.49 -13.67
N GLY A 333 43.21 -8.40 -12.73
CA GLY A 333 44.17 -8.82 -11.71
C GLY A 333 44.42 -7.84 -10.56
N GLN A 334 43.54 -6.85 -10.35
CA GLN A 334 43.69 -5.92 -9.22
C GLN A 334 43.62 -6.64 -7.88
N THR A 335 44.54 -6.33 -7.00
CA THR A 335 44.61 -6.82 -5.62
C THR A 335 44.43 -5.67 -4.63
N ARG A 336 43.83 -5.95 -3.49
CA ARG A 336 43.77 -4.99 -2.38
C ARG A 336 45.11 -5.00 -1.65
N ARG A 337 45.73 -3.86 -1.52
CA ARG A 337 46.91 -3.70 -0.67
C ARG A 337 46.49 -3.76 0.80
N ASN A 338 47.28 -4.40 1.63
CA ASN A 338 47.10 -4.47 3.08
C ASN A 338 47.26 -3.08 3.71
#